data_74d2bccb6de913119087cbc9ffb38304
#
_entry.id   74d2bccb6de913119087cbc9ffb38304
#
_cell.length_a   1.000
_cell.length_b   1.000
_cell.length_c   1.000
_cell.angle_alpha   90.00
_cell.angle_beta   90.00
_cell.angle_gamma   90.00
#
_symmetry.space_group_name_H-M   'P 1'
#
loop_
_entity.id
_entity.type
_entity.pdbx_description
1 polymer ?
#
loop_
_entity_poly.entity_id
_entity_poly.type
_entity_poly.pdbx_seq_one_letter_code
_entity_poly.pdbx_strand_id
1 'polypeptide(L)'
;MASLFATPWVTTHRALCWLGGGVALLLCLAAPACSLFVPGRQGVQLGLTIYAFGAAYFWMCVMAGLVLVCMAARQLRLPGIVRVVAASVLLYAIATVALPVAMFAPMGGDAPTFALVAALAAAAGLAVALLPRYATMLIAFLPALAIGLRRALSIPFPGEPGFLAWGAVALVVLLVANLVRWRQLLLADATDETGLGGAMVMQYHRRGAIVGWGSMVRPDDAVAGRGGKDAARPLVRLDGVGPQSPVRALRVALGDGYAPLGLRGHWRRFVRRGLPLLLFIPLMAVMQAGEAHGQVLHKVMLGVGVSVMGWLGAFGGVVLMASGSLLPWTRWRRTKAELPLLALLPGLGDAGALRIDLLRAALARPLAVQALLLALVLAAAFAMHAGPQMLLFATLAQLGCAATIVALTLSVFGGLPLPGWGVGVMLGGMILLVIASTFVPMFATLARHPYPLGKGVGVGLLVGWSVAAAVLFWLGRHGWRGLQRRQHPFLMD
;
A
#
# COMPACT_ATOMS: atom_id res chain seq x y z
N MET A 1 14.22 -31.75 1.69
CA MET A 1 12.93 -31.11 1.37
C MET A 1 12.54 -29.98 2.33
N ALA A 2 12.70 -30.11 3.65
CA ALA A 2 12.40 -29.03 4.60
C ALA A 2 13.09 -27.69 4.29
N SER A 3 14.35 -27.72 3.83
CA SER A 3 15.09 -26.50 3.45
C SER A 3 14.47 -25.74 2.25
N LEU A 4 13.87 -26.43 1.28
CA LEU A 4 13.25 -25.79 0.11
C LEU A 4 11.98 -25.03 0.47
N PHE A 5 11.16 -25.56 1.39
CA PHE A 5 9.98 -24.87 1.90
C PHE A 5 10.34 -23.68 2.79
N ALA A 6 11.41 -23.81 3.58
CA ALA A 6 11.84 -22.74 4.47
C ALA A 6 12.51 -21.56 3.75
N THR A 7 13.09 -21.80 2.57
CA THR A 7 13.92 -20.78 1.87
C THR A 7 13.20 -19.42 1.71
N PRO A 8 11.98 -19.29 1.17
CA PRO A 8 11.33 -18.00 1.02
C PRO A 8 11.07 -17.31 2.36
N TRP A 9 10.75 -18.07 3.40
CA TRP A 9 10.41 -17.54 4.73
C TRP A 9 11.62 -17.06 5.53
N VAL A 10 12.75 -17.74 5.37
CA VAL A 10 14.02 -17.38 6.03
C VAL A 10 14.66 -16.17 5.35
N THR A 11 14.54 -16.08 4.03
CA THR A 11 15.20 -15.04 3.24
C THR A 11 14.41 -13.74 3.16
N THR A 12 13.10 -13.80 3.36
CA THR A 12 12.23 -12.62 3.35
C THR A 12 12.20 -11.97 4.74
N HIS A 13 12.17 -10.64 4.76
CA HIS A 13 12.09 -9.90 6.01
C HIS A 13 10.84 -10.31 6.82
N ARG A 14 11.00 -10.55 8.14
CA ARG A 14 9.93 -11.05 9.03
C ARG A 14 8.61 -10.30 8.90
N ALA A 15 8.66 -8.98 8.77
CA ALA A 15 7.44 -8.17 8.61
C ALA A 15 6.71 -8.44 7.28
N LEU A 16 7.44 -8.70 6.18
CA LEU A 16 6.85 -9.09 4.90
C LEU A 16 6.33 -10.52 4.93
N CYS A 17 6.99 -11.42 5.66
CA CYS A 17 6.46 -12.78 5.88
C CYS A 17 5.12 -12.73 6.62
N TRP A 18 5.02 -11.94 7.70
CA TRP A 18 3.78 -11.81 8.47
C TRP A 18 2.68 -11.08 7.68
N LEU A 19 2.98 -9.93 7.08
CA LEU A 19 2.02 -9.19 6.26
C LEU A 19 1.69 -9.93 4.98
N GLY A 20 2.70 -10.29 4.19
CA GLY A 20 2.52 -10.95 2.90
C GLY A 20 1.96 -12.36 3.03
N GLY A 21 2.57 -13.18 3.88
CA GLY A 21 2.15 -14.54 4.12
C GLY A 21 0.84 -14.62 4.90
N GLY A 22 0.64 -13.77 5.91
CA GLY A 22 -0.57 -13.75 6.72
C GLY A 22 -1.80 -13.30 5.93
N VAL A 23 -1.69 -12.21 5.16
CA VAL A 23 -2.79 -11.76 4.30
C VAL A 23 -3.09 -12.77 3.20
N ALA A 24 -2.06 -13.35 2.57
CA ALA A 24 -2.24 -14.40 1.57
C ALA A 24 -2.95 -15.62 2.16
N LEU A 25 -2.54 -16.07 3.34
CA LEU A 25 -3.16 -17.18 4.04
C LEU A 25 -4.63 -16.88 4.36
N LEU A 26 -4.93 -15.69 4.89
CA LEU A 26 -6.31 -15.28 5.17
C LEU A 26 -7.17 -15.27 3.90
N LEU A 27 -6.68 -14.76 2.79
CA LEU A 27 -7.40 -14.76 1.52
C LEU A 27 -7.57 -16.19 0.98
N CYS A 28 -6.54 -17.03 1.07
CA CYS A 28 -6.63 -18.42 0.66
C CYS A 28 -7.61 -19.24 1.52
N LEU A 29 -7.76 -18.92 2.81
CA LEU A 29 -8.76 -19.54 3.70
C LEU A 29 -10.16 -18.97 3.50
N ALA A 30 -10.27 -17.67 3.22
CA ALA A 30 -11.54 -17.02 2.92
C ALA A 30 -12.15 -17.50 1.58
N ALA A 31 -11.32 -17.90 0.63
CA ALA A 31 -11.75 -18.32 -0.69
C ALA A 31 -12.74 -19.51 -0.66
N PRO A 32 -12.45 -20.66 -0.02
CA PRO A 32 -13.42 -21.74 0.09
C PRO A 32 -14.61 -21.38 0.98
N ALA A 33 -14.40 -20.59 2.05
CA ALA A 33 -15.51 -20.11 2.87
C ALA A 33 -16.53 -19.32 2.03
N CYS A 34 -16.07 -18.38 1.20
CA CYS A 34 -16.95 -17.62 0.31
C CYS A 34 -17.70 -18.54 -0.67
N SER A 35 -17.05 -19.58 -1.20
CA SER A 35 -17.71 -20.52 -2.12
C SER A 35 -18.79 -21.40 -1.44
N LEU A 36 -18.65 -21.63 -0.12
CA LEU A 36 -19.64 -22.35 0.67
C LEU A 36 -20.84 -21.47 1.06
N PHE A 37 -20.62 -20.17 1.33
CA PHE A 37 -21.68 -19.25 1.73
C PHE A 37 -22.49 -18.70 0.56
N VAL A 38 -21.92 -18.67 -0.65
CA VAL A 38 -22.60 -18.22 -1.87
C VAL A 38 -22.85 -19.44 -2.76
N PRO A 39 -24.09 -19.93 -2.86
CA PRO A 39 -24.38 -21.15 -3.60
C PRO A 39 -24.18 -20.98 -5.11
N GLY A 40 -23.75 -22.06 -5.78
CA GLY A 40 -23.66 -22.15 -7.22
C GLY A 40 -22.36 -21.60 -7.82
N ARG A 41 -22.37 -21.43 -9.15
CA ARG A 41 -21.17 -21.00 -9.93
C ARG A 41 -20.60 -19.65 -9.51
N GLN A 42 -21.44 -18.73 -9.03
CA GLN A 42 -21.00 -17.42 -8.57
C GLN A 42 -20.11 -17.50 -7.33
N GLY A 43 -20.43 -18.38 -6.39
CA GLY A 43 -19.61 -18.60 -5.19
C GLY A 43 -18.23 -19.16 -5.52
N VAL A 44 -18.16 -20.12 -6.45
CA VAL A 44 -16.90 -20.69 -6.92
C VAL A 44 -16.04 -19.63 -7.63
N GLN A 45 -16.64 -18.81 -8.49
CA GLN A 45 -15.93 -17.71 -9.18
C GLN A 45 -15.41 -16.65 -8.19
N LEU A 46 -16.21 -16.28 -7.19
CA LEU A 46 -15.80 -15.35 -6.13
C LEU A 46 -14.66 -15.94 -5.32
N GLY A 47 -14.79 -17.22 -4.90
CA GLY A 47 -13.72 -17.92 -4.19
C GLY A 47 -12.42 -17.99 -4.99
N LEU A 48 -12.49 -18.33 -6.28
CA LEU A 48 -11.33 -18.34 -7.16
C LEU A 48 -10.69 -16.95 -7.30
N THR A 49 -11.50 -15.91 -7.39
CA THR A 49 -11.00 -14.52 -7.46
C THR A 49 -10.26 -14.14 -6.18
N ILE A 50 -10.83 -14.44 -5.00
CA ILE A 50 -10.19 -14.16 -3.71
C ILE A 50 -8.88 -14.95 -3.58
N TYR A 51 -8.88 -16.24 -3.99
CA TYR A 51 -7.67 -17.05 -4.02
C TYR A 51 -6.60 -16.46 -4.93
N ALA A 52 -6.98 -16.04 -6.14
CA ALA A 52 -6.06 -15.42 -7.11
C ALA A 52 -5.39 -14.16 -6.54
N PHE A 53 -6.14 -13.30 -5.84
CA PHE A 53 -5.58 -12.16 -5.13
C PHE A 53 -4.60 -12.58 -4.03
N GLY A 54 -4.93 -13.58 -3.23
CA GLY A 54 -4.06 -14.14 -2.20
C GLY A 54 -2.76 -14.68 -2.79
N ALA A 55 -2.85 -15.48 -3.86
CA ALA A 55 -1.71 -16.02 -4.57
C ALA A 55 -0.83 -14.91 -5.18
N ALA A 56 -1.41 -13.94 -5.89
CA ALA A 56 -0.66 -12.81 -6.44
C ALA A 56 0.07 -12.02 -5.34
N TYR A 57 -0.58 -11.78 -4.22
CA TYR A 57 -0.01 -11.06 -3.09
C TYR A 57 1.15 -11.85 -2.43
N PHE A 58 0.99 -13.17 -2.28
CA PHE A 58 2.06 -14.05 -1.80
C PHE A 58 3.29 -14.02 -2.70
N TRP A 59 3.09 -14.14 -4.01
CA TRP A 59 4.19 -14.10 -4.97
C TRP A 59 4.87 -12.73 -5.05
N MET A 60 4.11 -11.66 -4.90
CA MET A 60 4.63 -10.30 -4.87
C MET A 60 5.48 -10.03 -3.61
N CYS A 61 5.04 -10.47 -2.44
CA CYS A 61 5.65 -10.08 -1.16
C CYS A 61 6.70 -11.08 -0.67
N VAL A 62 6.46 -12.39 -0.84
CA VAL A 62 7.30 -13.44 -0.27
C VAL A 62 8.22 -14.05 -1.32
N MET A 63 7.65 -14.54 -2.42
CA MET A 63 8.44 -15.26 -3.43
C MET A 63 9.43 -14.36 -4.18
N ALA A 64 9.08 -13.10 -4.38
CA ALA A 64 9.97 -12.12 -5.02
C ALA A 64 11.29 -11.91 -4.24
N GLY A 65 11.30 -12.13 -2.93
CA GLY A 65 12.50 -12.06 -2.10
C GLY A 65 13.62 -13.01 -2.53
N LEU A 66 13.27 -14.11 -3.19
CA LEU A 66 14.24 -15.09 -3.72
C LEU A 66 15.17 -14.51 -4.80
N VAL A 67 14.74 -13.48 -5.52
CA VAL A 67 15.61 -12.75 -6.47
C VAL A 67 16.80 -12.14 -5.76
N LEU A 68 16.56 -11.55 -4.59
CA LEU A 68 17.61 -10.91 -3.78
C LEU A 68 18.64 -11.93 -3.28
N VAL A 69 18.16 -13.14 -2.95
CA VAL A 69 19.07 -14.25 -2.56
C VAL A 69 19.95 -14.66 -3.72
N CYS A 70 19.39 -14.77 -4.93
CA CYS A 70 20.17 -15.07 -6.12
C CYS A 70 21.21 -13.99 -6.43
N MET A 71 20.85 -12.70 -6.24
CA MET A 71 21.78 -11.58 -6.42
C MET A 71 22.92 -11.64 -5.40
N ALA A 72 22.58 -11.81 -4.11
CA ALA A 72 23.58 -11.93 -3.04
C ALA A 72 24.49 -13.16 -3.25
N ALA A 73 23.92 -14.30 -3.64
CA ALA A 73 24.68 -15.52 -3.92
C ALA A 73 25.66 -15.35 -5.08
N ARG A 74 25.26 -14.60 -6.11
CA ARG A 74 26.17 -14.28 -7.24
C ARG A 74 27.30 -13.37 -6.80
N GLN A 75 27.02 -12.32 -6.03
CA GLN A 75 28.04 -11.40 -5.52
C GLN A 75 29.04 -12.11 -4.61
N LEU A 76 28.54 -13.02 -3.77
CA LEU A 76 29.36 -13.84 -2.88
C LEU A 76 29.97 -15.09 -3.56
N ARG A 77 29.69 -15.29 -4.85
CA ARG A 77 30.13 -16.47 -5.64
C ARG A 77 29.77 -17.81 -5.00
N LEU A 78 28.60 -17.90 -4.37
CA LEU A 78 28.14 -19.11 -3.69
C LEU A 78 27.59 -20.13 -4.69
N PRO A 79 28.21 -21.30 -4.87
CA PRO A 79 27.74 -22.30 -5.82
C PRO A 79 26.46 -22.98 -5.36
N GLY A 80 25.60 -23.37 -6.30
CA GLY A 80 24.41 -24.20 -6.02
C GLY A 80 23.16 -23.48 -5.50
N ILE A 81 23.24 -22.28 -4.94
CA ILE A 81 22.09 -21.56 -4.38
C ILE A 81 21.02 -21.28 -5.45
N VAL A 82 21.42 -20.95 -6.67
CA VAL A 82 20.48 -20.70 -7.76
C VAL A 82 19.60 -21.93 -8.05
N ARG A 83 20.16 -23.14 -7.94
CA ARG A 83 19.40 -24.40 -8.11
C ARG A 83 18.39 -24.59 -6.98
N VAL A 84 18.79 -24.30 -5.74
CA VAL A 84 17.89 -24.37 -4.56
C VAL A 84 16.74 -23.37 -4.70
N VAL A 85 17.04 -22.15 -5.12
CA VAL A 85 16.00 -21.13 -5.37
C VAL A 85 15.07 -21.55 -6.51
N ALA A 86 15.59 -22.04 -7.63
CA ALA A 86 14.78 -22.52 -8.74
C ALA A 86 13.87 -23.67 -8.32
N ALA A 87 14.38 -24.63 -7.54
CA ALA A 87 13.58 -25.74 -7.00
C ALA A 87 12.50 -25.24 -6.03
N SER A 88 12.80 -24.25 -5.18
CA SER A 88 11.79 -23.60 -4.30
C SER A 88 10.71 -22.90 -5.12
N VAL A 89 11.07 -22.11 -6.12
CA VAL A 89 10.11 -21.42 -6.99
C VAL A 89 9.19 -22.43 -7.69
N LEU A 90 9.75 -23.51 -8.25
CA LEU A 90 8.96 -24.55 -8.91
C LEU A 90 8.01 -25.25 -7.93
N LEU A 91 8.48 -25.60 -6.74
CA LEU A 91 7.69 -26.24 -5.70
C LEU A 91 6.47 -25.39 -5.30
N TYR A 92 6.72 -24.10 -5.04
CA TYR A 92 5.64 -23.16 -4.70
C TYR A 92 4.71 -22.86 -5.88
N ALA A 93 5.22 -22.85 -7.12
CA ALA A 93 4.39 -22.71 -8.32
C ALA A 93 3.42 -23.89 -8.45
N ILE A 94 3.93 -25.12 -8.30
CA ILE A 94 3.09 -26.34 -8.31
C ILE A 94 2.06 -26.28 -7.19
N ALA A 95 2.46 -25.93 -5.95
CA ALA A 95 1.54 -25.83 -4.82
C ALA A 95 0.45 -24.76 -5.06
N THR A 96 0.82 -23.59 -5.59
CA THR A 96 -0.12 -22.50 -5.89
C THR A 96 -1.16 -22.91 -6.93
N VAL A 97 -0.78 -23.72 -7.92
CA VAL A 97 -1.70 -24.19 -8.96
C VAL A 97 -2.51 -25.40 -8.49
N ALA A 98 -1.90 -26.35 -7.80
CA ALA A 98 -2.58 -27.58 -7.36
C ALA A 98 -3.63 -27.31 -6.28
N LEU A 99 -3.37 -26.34 -5.37
CA LEU A 99 -4.26 -26.07 -4.24
C LEU A 99 -5.68 -25.66 -4.68
N PRO A 100 -5.90 -24.63 -5.53
CA PRO A 100 -7.25 -24.26 -5.96
C PRO A 100 -7.93 -25.34 -6.80
N VAL A 101 -7.17 -26.10 -7.59
CA VAL A 101 -7.73 -27.24 -8.33
C VAL A 101 -8.29 -28.27 -7.35
N ALA A 102 -7.51 -28.65 -6.32
CA ALA A 102 -7.95 -29.60 -5.31
C ALA A 102 -9.15 -29.09 -4.50
N MET A 103 -9.23 -27.77 -4.25
CA MET A 103 -10.30 -27.16 -3.43
C MET A 103 -11.61 -26.96 -4.22
N PHE A 104 -11.55 -26.49 -5.44
CA PHE A 104 -12.71 -26.04 -6.20
C PHE A 104 -13.19 -27.03 -7.27
N ALA A 105 -12.36 -27.96 -7.75
CA ALA A 105 -12.80 -28.96 -8.72
C ALA A 105 -13.92 -29.87 -8.17
N PRO A 106 -13.91 -30.32 -6.90
CA PRO A 106 -15.02 -31.09 -6.32
C PRO A 106 -16.34 -30.31 -6.23
N MET A 107 -16.28 -28.96 -6.28
CA MET A 107 -17.45 -28.07 -6.23
C MET A 107 -18.08 -27.85 -7.62
N GLY A 108 -17.72 -28.66 -8.62
CA GLY A 108 -18.26 -28.56 -9.99
C GLY A 108 -17.59 -27.53 -10.88
N GLY A 109 -16.35 -27.15 -10.57
CA GLY A 109 -15.58 -26.21 -11.36
C GLY A 109 -14.71 -26.85 -12.43
N ASP A 110 -14.30 -26.03 -13.41
CA ASP A 110 -13.40 -26.42 -14.51
C ASP A 110 -11.94 -26.38 -14.05
N ALA A 111 -11.34 -27.53 -13.81
CA ALA A 111 -9.97 -27.68 -13.30
C ALA A 111 -8.90 -26.93 -14.12
N PRO A 112 -8.86 -26.99 -15.47
CA PRO A 112 -7.89 -26.25 -16.27
C PRO A 112 -8.07 -24.73 -16.13
N THR A 113 -9.28 -24.21 -16.03
CA THR A 113 -9.54 -22.80 -15.80
C THR A 113 -8.97 -22.35 -14.44
N PHE A 114 -9.14 -23.14 -13.38
CA PHE A 114 -8.60 -22.83 -12.06
C PHE A 114 -7.09 -22.85 -12.01
N ALA A 115 -6.48 -23.87 -12.64
CA ALA A 115 -5.04 -23.96 -12.76
C ALA A 115 -4.46 -22.76 -13.49
N LEU A 116 -5.08 -22.35 -14.60
CA LEU A 116 -4.64 -21.20 -15.39
C LEU A 116 -4.78 -19.88 -14.64
N VAL A 117 -5.90 -19.63 -13.97
CA VAL A 117 -6.11 -18.41 -13.17
C VAL A 117 -5.10 -18.32 -12.02
N ALA A 118 -4.83 -19.42 -11.32
CA ALA A 118 -3.83 -19.47 -10.26
C ALA A 118 -2.41 -19.21 -10.79
N ALA A 119 -2.06 -19.82 -11.92
CA ALA A 119 -0.76 -19.60 -12.58
C ALA A 119 -0.60 -18.13 -13.05
N LEU A 120 -1.63 -17.56 -13.66
CA LEU A 120 -1.65 -16.15 -14.05
C LEU A 120 -1.49 -15.21 -12.84
N ALA A 121 -2.20 -15.50 -11.74
CA ALA A 121 -2.10 -14.72 -10.51
C ALA A 121 -0.69 -14.75 -9.92
N ALA A 122 -0.08 -15.94 -9.87
CA ALA A 122 1.30 -16.11 -9.40
C ALA A 122 2.31 -15.35 -10.29
N ALA A 123 2.20 -15.53 -11.60
CA ALA A 123 3.08 -14.87 -12.58
C ALA A 123 2.92 -13.34 -12.56
N ALA A 124 1.68 -12.85 -12.44
CA ALA A 124 1.38 -11.41 -12.31
C ALA A 124 1.91 -10.83 -11.00
N GLY A 125 1.74 -11.54 -9.87
CA GLY A 125 2.30 -11.12 -8.58
C GLY A 125 3.82 -10.97 -8.63
N LEU A 126 4.51 -11.95 -9.22
CA LEU A 126 5.95 -11.88 -9.42
C LEU A 126 6.35 -10.74 -10.37
N ALA A 127 5.62 -10.57 -11.48
CA ALA A 127 5.87 -9.47 -12.42
C ALA A 127 5.81 -8.11 -11.74
N VAL A 128 4.78 -7.87 -10.91
CA VAL A 128 4.62 -6.63 -10.14
C VAL A 128 5.84 -6.36 -9.27
N ALA A 129 6.37 -7.35 -8.57
CA ALA A 129 7.54 -7.20 -7.72
C ALA A 129 8.83 -6.92 -8.49
N LEU A 130 8.95 -7.46 -9.71
CA LEU A 130 10.13 -7.29 -10.58
C LEU A 130 10.07 -6.01 -11.42
N LEU A 131 8.89 -5.37 -11.51
CA LEU A 131 8.72 -4.12 -12.27
C LEU A 131 9.57 -2.98 -11.69
N PRO A 132 10.07 -2.08 -12.56
CA PRO A 132 10.72 -0.87 -12.11
C PRO A 132 9.74 0.04 -11.36
N ARG A 133 10.26 0.85 -10.45
CA ARG A 133 9.46 1.70 -9.55
C ARG A 133 8.46 2.62 -10.27
N TYR A 134 8.84 3.15 -11.43
CA TYR A 134 7.93 3.99 -12.22
C TYR A 134 6.76 3.17 -12.79
N ALA A 135 6.98 1.89 -13.11
CA ALA A 135 5.94 1.01 -13.62
C ALA A 135 4.96 0.55 -12.51
N THR A 136 5.39 0.55 -11.23
CA THR A 136 4.46 0.25 -10.13
C THR A 136 3.35 1.29 -9.99
N MET A 137 3.59 2.52 -10.44
CA MET A 137 2.53 3.53 -10.53
C MET A 137 1.46 3.14 -11.57
N LEU A 138 1.84 2.41 -12.62
CA LEU A 138 0.90 1.90 -13.64
C LEU A 138 0.01 0.76 -13.09
N ILE A 139 0.40 0.10 -11.99
CA ILE A 139 -0.43 -0.93 -11.36
C ILE A 139 -1.76 -0.35 -10.90
N ALA A 140 -1.77 0.91 -10.47
CA ALA A 140 -3.00 1.62 -10.14
C ALA A 140 -3.97 1.70 -11.35
N PHE A 141 -3.43 1.67 -12.57
CA PHE A 141 -4.20 1.71 -13.81
C PHE A 141 -4.55 0.33 -14.36
N LEU A 142 -3.97 -0.76 -13.81
CA LEU A 142 -4.23 -2.12 -14.31
C LEU A 142 -5.71 -2.50 -14.37
N PRO A 143 -6.56 -2.22 -13.36
CA PRO A 143 -7.98 -2.53 -13.46
C PRO A 143 -8.67 -1.82 -14.61
N ALA A 144 -8.34 -0.53 -14.82
CA ALA A 144 -8.89 0.26 -15.90
C ALA A 144 -8.37 -0.21 -17.26
N LEU A 145 -7.06 -0.47 -17.37
CA LEU A 145 -6.44 -1.03 -18.56
C LEU A 145 -7.00 -2.42 -18.87
N ALA A 146 -7.19 -3.28 -17.88
CA ALA A 146 -7.75 -4.62 -18.07
C ALA A 146 -9.18 -4.56 -18.63
N ILE A 147 -10.03 -3.65 -18.12
CA ILE A 147 -11.39 -3.45 -18.62
C ILE A 147 -11.35 -2.91 -20.07
N GLY A 148 -10.52 -1.91 -20.34
CA GLY A 148 -10.37 -1.32 -21.70
C GLY A 148 -9.81 -2.32 -22.70
N LEU A 149 -8.73 -3.02 -22.34
CA LEU A 149 -8.09 -4.02 -23.19
C LEU A 149 -9.01 -5.21 -23.46
N ARG A 150 -9.74 -5.65 -22.45
CA ARG A 150 -10.75 -6.70 -22.59
C ARG A 150 -11.80 -6.35 -23.65
N ARG A 151 -12.32 -5.10 -23.62
CA ARG A 151 -13.30 -4.65 -24.60
C ARG A 151 -12.71 -4.53 -26.00
N ALA A 152 -11.52 -3.93 -26.10
CA ALA A 152 -10.84 -3.75 -27.37
C ALA A 152 -10.47 -5.07 -28.06
N LEU A 153 -10.06 -6.07 -27.27
CA LEU A 153 -9.59 -7.37 -27.75
C LEU A 153 -10.62 -8.49 -27.57
N SER A 154 -11.84 -8.18 -27.09
CA SER A 154 -12.90 -9.17 -26.81
C SER A 154 -12.42 -10.35 -25.97
N ILE A 155 -11.60 -10.09 -24.93
CA ILE A 155 -11.02 -11.13 -24.08
C ILE A 155 -12.14 -11.80 -23.27
N PRO A 156 -12.30 -13.14 -23.36
CA PRO A 156 -13.37 -13.85 -22.66
C PRO A 156 -13.15 -13.93 -21.16
N PHE A 157 -14.23 -14.08 -20.39
CA PHE A 157 -14.16 -14.32 -18.95
C PHE A 157 -13.77 -15.78 -18.64
N PRO A 158 -13.28 -16.05 -17.39
CA PRO A 158 -13.10 -17.41 -16.91
C PRO A 158 -14.39 -18.21 -17.03
N GLY A 159 -14.31 -19.34 -17.77
CA GLY A 159 -15.44 -20.19 -18.08
C GLY A 159 -16.15 -19.91 -19.41
N GLU A 160 -15.76 -18.85 -20.13
CA GLU A 160 -16.20 -18.62 -21.51
C GLU A 160 -15.30 -19.35 -22.52
N PRO A 161 -15.84 -19.72 -23.71
CA PRO A 161 -15.02 -20.34 -24.77
C PRO A 161 -13.90 -19.40 -25.22
N GLY A 162 -12.70 -19.96 -25.40
CA GLY A 162 -11.50 -19.19 -25.75
C GLY A 162 -10.69 -18.65 -24.56
N PHE A 163 -11.22 -18.64 -23.33
CA PHE A 163 -10.48 -18.15 -22.17
C PHE A 163 -9.15 -18.89 -21.95
N LEU A 164 -9.14 -20.21 -22.13
CA LEU A 164 -7.93 -21.02 -21.95
C LEU A 164 -6.84 -20.64 -22.94
N ALA A 165 -7.20 -20.38 -24.20
CA ALA A 165 -6.23 -19.97 -25.23
C ALA A 165 -5.64 -18.58 -24.94
N TRP A 166 -6.50 -17.59 -24.67
CA TRP A 166 -6.06 -16.24 -24.31
C TRP A 166 -5.23 -16.22 -23.02
N GLY A 167 -5.69 -16.97 -22.01
CA GLY A 167 -4.99 -17.08 -20.74
C GLY A 167 -3.63 -17.77 -20.84
N ALA A 168 -3.54 -18.81 -21.68
CA ALA A 168 -2.26 -19.49 -21.97
C ALA A 168 -1.26 -18.54 -22.63
N VAL A 169 -1.69 -17.77 -23.63
CA VAL A 169 -0.83 -16.74 -24.27
C VAL A 169 -0.39 -15.69 -23.25
N ALA A 170 -1.31 -15.18 -22.44
CA ALA A 170 -1.00 -14.21 -21.38
C ALA A 170 -0.01 -14.78 -20.36
N LEU A 171 -0.17 -16.04 -19.95
CA LEU A 171 0.75 -16.72 -19.05
C LEU A 171 2.15 -16.83 -19.65
N VAL A 172 2.28 -17.26 -20.91
CA VAL A 172 3.57 -17.35 -21.59
C VAL A 172 4.25 -15.98 -21.66
N VAL A 173 3.52 -14.94 -22.03
CA VAL A 173 4.05 -13.56 -22.08
C VAL A 173 4.55 -13.11 -20.71
N LEU A 174 3.76 -13.34 -19.64
CA LEU A 174 4.16 -13.01 -18.26
C LEU A 174 5.37 -13.80 -17.79
N LEU A 175 5.45 -15.10 -18.11
CA LEU A 175 6.60 -15.94 -17.74
C LEU A 175 7.88 -15.49 -18.45
N VAL A 176 7.80 -15.19 -19.74
CA VAL A 176 8.93 -14.66 -20.53
C VAL A 176 9.36 -13.30 -19.97
N ALA A 177 8.41 -12.39 -19.72
CA ALA A 177 8.71 -11.07 -19.16
C ALA A 177 9.38 -11.19 -17.77
N ASN A 178 8.87 -12.06 -16.90
CA ASN A 178 9.46 -12.33 -15.59
C ASN A 178 10.88 -12.90 -15.71
N LEU A 179 11.11 -13.85 -16.62
CA LEU A 179 12.42 -14.46 -16.84
C LEU A 179 13.43 -13.44 -17.35
N VAL A 180 13.05 -12.64 -18.35
CA VAL A 180 13.89 -11.56 -18.91
C VAL A 180 14.23 -10.55 -17.81
N ARG A 181 13.23 -10.11 -17.06
CA ARG A 181 13.44 -9.13 -15.99
C ARG A 181 14.29 -9.69 -14.84
N TRP A 182 14.06 -10.94 -14.45
CA TRP A 182 14.88 -11.65 -13.47
C TRP A 182 16.35 -11.69 -13.91
N ARG A 183 16.61 -12.07 -15.16
CA ARG A 183 17.98 -12.07 -15.73
C ARG A 183 18.60 -10.68 -15.73
N GLN A 184 17.86 -9.64 -16.12
CA GLN A 184 18.33 -8.26 -16.07
C GLN A 184 18.75 -7.85 -14.66
N LEU A 185 17.93 -8.16 -13.65
CA LEU A 185 18.24 -7.86 -12.26
C LEU A 185 19.46 -8.62 -11.73
N LEU A 186 19.64 -9.88 -12.15
CA LEU A 186 20.84 -10.64 -11.80
C LEU A 186 22.11 -10.08 -12.46
N LEU A 187 22.00 -9.45 -13.63
CA LEU A 187 23.12 -8.88 -14.35
C LEU A 187 23.41 -7.42 -13.97
N ALA A 188 22.47 -6.73 -13.36
CA ALA A 188 22.63 -5.35 -12.95
C ALA A 188 23.67 -5.22 -11.83
N ASP A 189 24.56 -4.24 -11.95
CA ASP A 189 25.49 -3.89 -10.89
C ASP A 189 24.78 -3.20 -9.73
N ALA A 190 25.28 -3.41 -8.51
CA ALA A 190 24.68 -2.86 -7.28
C ALA A 190 24.63 -1.30 -7.26
N THR A 191 25.36 -0.65 -8.15
CA THR A 191 25.40 0.81 -8.33
C THR A 191 24.23 1.35 -9.12
N ASP A 192 23.67 0.57 -10.06
CA ASP A 192 22.55 1.00 -10.92
C ASP A 192 21.19 0.93 -10.22
N GLU A 193 21.14 0.33 -9.02
CA GLU A 193 19.92 0.03 -8.29
C GLU A 193 19.28 1.25 -7.60
N THR A 194 19.96 2.38 -7.55
CA THR A 194 19.49 3.58 -6.81
C THR A 194 18.54 4.46 -7.61
N GLY A 195 18.43 4.23 -8.92
CA GLY A 195 17.58 5.02 -9.82
C GLY A 195 16.10 4.60 -9.82
N LEU A 196 15.26 5.35 -10.53
CA LEU A 196 13.84 5.04 -10.77
C LEU A 196 13.64 3.69 -11.49
N GLY A 197 14.67 3.17 -12.13
CA GLY A 197 14.67 1.87 -12.82
C GLY A 197 14.83 0.64 -11.92
N GLY A 198 15.22 0.81 -10.67
CA GLY A 198 15.35 -0.30 -9.70
C GLY A 198 14.04 -1.01 -9.45
N ALA A 199 14.07 -2.36 -9.33
CA ALA A 199 12.88 -3.16 -9.09
C ALA A 199 12.26 -2.87 -7.70
N MET A 200 10.95 -3.06 -7.59
CA MET A 200 10.24 -2.86 -6.33
C MET A 200 10.78 -3.77 -5.22
N VAL A 201 11.13 -5.01 -5.54
CA VAL A 201 11.68 -5.98 -4.60
C VAL A 201 13.00 -5.52 -3.99
N MET A 202 13.83 -4.77 -4.70
CA MET A 202 15.11 -4.25 -4.20
C MET A 202 14.97 -3.28 -3.02
N GLN A 203 13.81 -2.70 -2.86
CA GLN A 203 13.52 -1.80 -1.73
C GLN A 203 13.36 -2.55 -0.41
N TYR A 204 12.97 -3.82 -0.47
CA TYR A 204 12.74 -4.62 0.73
C TYR A 204 14.04 -5.05 1.42
N HIS A 205 15.12 -5.16 0.67
CA HIS A 205 16.37 -5.72 1.17
C HIS A 205 17.26 -4.71 1.91
N ARG A 206 17.35 -3.50 1.42
CA ARG A 206 18.45 -2.57 1.79
C ARG A 206 18.39 -1.99 3.20
N ARG A 207 17.28 -2.08 3.94
CA ARG A 207 17.12 -1.36 5.23
C ARG A 207 16.45 -2.11 6.38
N GLY A 208 16.15 -3.37 6.28
CA GLY A 208 15.55 -4.14 7.39
C GLY A 208 14.26 -3.56 7.97
N ALA A 209 13.58 -2.68 7.26
CA ALA A 209 12.36 -2.02 7.69
C ALA A 209 11.27 -2.24 6.64
N ILE A 210 10.02 -2.19 7.06
CA ILE A 210 8.81 -2.08 6.23
C ILE A 210 8.86 -0.73 5.46
N VAL A 211 9.93 -0.49 4.73
CA VAL A 211 10.23 0.80 4.10
C VAL A 211 9.80 0.78 2.64
N GLY A 212 9.37 -0.38 2.12
CA GLY A 212 9.01 -0.52 0.72
C GLY A 212 7.94 0.47 0.26
N TRP A 213 6.87 0.64 1.01
CA TRP A 213 5.79 1.57 0.69
C TRP A 213 6.07 3.01 1.16
N GLY A 214 6.83 3.17 2.26
CA GLY A 214 7.25 4.49 2.76
C GLY A 214 8.48 5.04 2.05
N SER A 215 9.29 4.22 1.40
CA SER A 215 10.46 4.63 0.60
C SER A 215 10.13 4.95 -0.86
N MET A 216 8.85 4.86 -1.29
CA MET A 216 8.40 5.77 -2.35
C MET A 216 8.79 7.21 -1.99
N VAL A 217 9.17 7.41 -0.74
CA VAL A 217 9.55 8.67 -0.14
C VAL A 217 11.04 8.99 -0.30
N ARG A 218 11.97 7.98 -0.47
CA ARG A 218 13.39 8.31 -0.57
C ARG A 218 14.30 7.29 -1.24
N PRO A 219 14.76 7.65 -2.45
CA PRO A 219 16.09 7.26 -2.92
C PRO A 219 17.21 8.17 -2.39
N ASP A 220 16.87 9.44 -2.02
CA ASP A 220 17.88 10.51 -1.98
C ASP A 220 18.84 10.50 -0.79
N ASP A 221 18.50 9.89 0.34
CA ASP A 221 19.34 9.96 1.54
C ASP A 221 20.45 8.91 1.64
N ALA A 222 20.33 7.84 0.88
CA ALA A 222 21.39 6.83 0.86
C ALA A 222 22.58 7.22 -0.02
N VAL A 223 22.39 8.20 -0.89
CA VAL A 223 23.38 8.65 -1.88
C VAL A 223 24.14 9.89 -1.42
N ALA A 224 23.69 10.58 -0.37
CA ALA A 224 24.43 11.73 0.17
C ALA A 224 25.85 11.39 0.66
N GLY A 225 26.21 10.10 0.78
CA GLY A 225 27.55 9.63 1.12
C GLY A 225 28.42 9.19 -0.04
N ARG A 226 27.93 9.11 -1.28
CA ARG A 226 28.72 8.68 -2.45
C ARG A 226 28.43 9.56 -3.67
N GLY A 227 29.25 10.54 -3.86
CA GLY A 227 29.74 11.24 -5.04
C GLY A 227 28.97 11.26 -6.37
N GLY A 228 27.66 11.28 -6.37
CA GLY A 228 26.89 11.57 -7.58
C GLY A 228 26.60 13.06 -7.70
N LYS A 229 27.22 13.74 -8.67
CA LYS A 229 27.15 15.19 -8.89
C LYS A 229 25.74 15.74 -9.19
N ASP A 230 24.72 14.88 -9.37
CA ASP A 230 23.37 15.26 -9.81
C ASP A 230 22.22 14.95 -8.84
N ALA A 231 22.49 14.42 -7.65
CA ALA A 231 21.48 14.36 -6.60
C ALA A 231 21.27 15.77 -6.05
N ALA A 232 20.48 16.59 -6.75
CA ALA A 232 20.05 17.89 -6.26
C ALA A 232 19.45 17.69 -4.87
N ARG A 233 20.24 18.01 -3.82
CA ARG A 233 19.78 18.02 -2.42
C ARG A 233 18.43 18.73 -2.40
N PRO A 234 17.39 18.19 -1.78
CA PRO A 234 16.15 18.92 -1.62
C PRO A 234 16.55 20.24 -0.94
N LEU A 235 16.30 21.35 -1.62
CA LEU A 235 16.59 22.68 -1.09
C LEU A 235 15.68 22.88 0.13
N VAL A 236 16.18 22.45 1.28
CA VAL A 236 15.52 22.75 2.56
C VAL A 236 15.62 24.24 2.75
N ARG A 237 14.48 24.88 2.87
CA ARG A 237 14.43 26.32 3.08
C ARG A 237 14.71 26.58 4.55
N LEU A 238 15.90 27.12 4.83
CA LEU A 238 16.33 27.46 6.19
C LEU A 238 15.92 28.89 6.58
N ASP A 239 15.38 29.67 5.63
CA ASP A 239 14.91 31.03 5.87
C ASP A 239 13.85 31.05 6.99
N GLY A 240 14.09 31.85 8.00
CA GLY A 240 13.22 31.99 9.17
C GLY A 240 13.23 30.76 10.10
N VAL A 241 14.26 29.92 10.03
CA VAL A 241 14.54 28.88 11.02
C VAL A 241 15.42 29.47 12.10
N GLY A 242 14.92 29.51 13.34
CA GLY A 242 15.65 30.08 14.46
C GLY A 242 14.83 30.05 15.75
N PRO A 243 15.35 30.65 16.82
CA PRO A 243 14.69 30.64 18.15
C PRO A 243 13.28 31.22 18.14
N GLN A 244 13.00 32.16 17.19
CA GLN A 244 11.68 32.79 17.08
C GLN A 244 10.64 31.92 16.34
N SER A 245 11.06 30.78 15.77
CA SER A 245 10.16 29.87 15.03
C SER A 245 10.39 28.40 15.42
N PRO A 246 10.05 27.99 16.65
CA PRO A 246 10.36 26.67 17.19
C PRO A 246 9.75 25.54 16.35
N VAL A 247 8.54 25.72 15.83
CA VAL A 247 7.88 24.72 14.95
C VAL A 247 8.68 24.49 13.66
N ARG A 248 9.27 25.54 13.06
CA ARG A 248 10.12 25.38 11.86
C ARG A 248 11.43 24.70 12.21
N ALA A 249 12.07 25.10 13.31
CA ALA A 249 13.29 24.48 13.80
C ALA A 249 13.07 22.98 14.06
N LEU A 250 11.98 22.62 14.74
CA LEU A 250 11.59 21.23 14.97
C LEU A 250 11.34 20.46 13.67
N ARG A 251 10.70 21.06 12.68
CA ARG A 251 10.50 20.41 11.36
C ARG A 251 11.81 20.14 10.63
N VAL A 252 12.78 21.04 10.71
CA VAL A 252 14.12 20.83 10.15
C VAL A 252 14.84 19.72 10.92
N ALA A 253 14.80 19.75 12.24
CA ALA A 253 15.41 18.77 13.12
C ALA A 253 14.82 17.37 12.95
N LEU A 254 13.49 17.25 12.83
CA LEU A 254 12.82 15.99 12.49
C LEU A 254 13.22 15.49 11.09
N GLY A 255 13.66 16.39 10.23
CA GLY A 255 14.19 16.08 8.91
C GLY A 255 13.13 15.62 7.91
N ASP A 256 13.61 15.20 6.76
CA ASP A 256 12.90 14.43 5.74
C ASP A 256 11.51 14.92 5.31
N GLY A 257 10.46 14.23 5.71
CA GLY A 257 9.07 14.52 5.37
C GLY A 257 8.57 15.83 6.00
N TYR A 258 9.19 16.25 7.08
CA TYR A 258 8.81 17.42 7.86
C TYR A 258 9.53 18.69 7.40
N ALA A 259 10.72 18.56 6.81
CA ALA A 259 11.54 19.68 6.40
C ALA A 259 10.77 20.67 5.51
N PRO A 260 10.89 22.00 5.74
CA PRO A 260 10.28 23.00 4.90
C PRO A 260 10.96 23.01 3.55
N LEU A 261 10.21 22.75 2.48
CA LEU A 261 10.69 22.83 1.10
C LEU A 261 10.29 24.16 0.50
N GLY A 262 11.12 24.68 -0.41
CA GLY A 262 10.71 25.78 -1.28
C GLY A 262 9.61 25.36 -2.27
N LEU A 263 8.96 26.33 -2.92
CA LEU A 263 7.89 26.10 -3.90
C LEU A 263 8.29 25.06 -4.98
N ARG A 264 9.52 25.17 -5.52
CA ARG A 264 10.07 24.21 -6.49
C ARG A 264 10.19 22.79 -5.91
N GLY A 265 10.57 22.68 -4.64
CA GLY A 265 10.66 21.39 -3.94
C GLY A 265 9.28 20.77 -3.69
N HIS A 266 8.28 21.60 -3.31
CA HIS A 266 6.89 21.16 -3.19
C HIS A 266 6.32 20.71 -4.53
N TRP A 267 6.54 21.49 -5.60
CA TRP A 267 6.10 21.15 -6.95
C TRP A 267 6.73 19.86 -7.47
N ARG A 268 8.06 19.71 -7.36
CA ARG A 268 8.73 18.45 -7.73
C ARG A 268 8.21 17.26 -6.94
N ARG A 269 7.95 17.41 -5.63
CA ARG A 269 7.37 16.37 -4.79
C ARG A 269 5.95 16.03 -5.23
N PHE A 270 5.14 17.04 -5.53
CA PHE A 270 3.78 16.89 -6.04
C PHE A 270 3.76 16.16 -7.39
N VAL A 271 4.56 16.63 -8.36
CA VAL A 271 4.66 16.00 -9.69
C VAL A 271 5.11 14.53 -9.58
N ARG A 272 6.12 14.25 -8.77
CA ARG A 272 6.61 12.88 -8.61
C ARG A 272 5.65 11.94 -7.88
N ARG A 273 4.80 12.43 -7.00
CA ARG A 273 3.96 11.60 -6.13
C ARG A 273 2.47 11.74 -6.35
N GLY A 274 1.99 12.95 -6.60
CA GLY A 274 0.58 13.26 -6.75
C GLY A 274 0.10 13.19 -8.19
N LEU A 275 0.94 13.59 -9.14
CA LEU A 275 0.55 13.63 -10.56
C LEU A 275 0.09 12.27 -11.10
N PRO A 276 0.76 11.14 -10.83
CA PRO A 276 0.28 9.84 -11.30
C PRO A 276 -1.10 9.48 -10.75
N LEU A 277 -1.36 9.79 -9.47
CA LEU A 277 -2.67 9.58 -8.86
C LEU A 277 -3.75 10.47 -9.49
N LEU A 278 -3.41 11.73 -9.80
CA LEU A 278 -4.35 12.66 -10.44
C LEU A 278 -4.61 12.32 -11.90
N LEU A 279 -3.63 11.78 -12.64
CA LEU A 279 -3.82 11.34 -14.03
C LEU A 279 -4.79 10.16 -14.15
N PHE A 280 -4.97 9.40 -13.07
CA PHE A 280 -5.96 8.32 -13.05
C PHE A 280 -7.40 8.84 -13.20
N ILE A 281 -7.70 10.00 -12.63
CA ILE A 281 -9.05 10.61 -12.68
C ILE A 281 -9.51 10.86 -14.12
N PRO A 282 -8.79 11.64 -14.96
CA PRO A 282 -9.21 11.86 -16.34
C PRO A 282 -9.16 10.57 -17.19
N LEU A 283 -8.22 9.65 -16.91
CA LEU A 283 -8.18 8.38 -17.62
C LEU A 283 -9.48 7.58 -17.40
N MET A 284 -9.92 7.45 -16.13
CA MET A 284 -11.18 6.76 -15.82
C MET A 284 -12.39 7.49 -16.37
N ALA A 285 -12.37 8.83 -16.38
CA ALA A 285 -13.43 9.63 -16.98
C ALA A 285 -13.54 9.39 -18.49
N VAL A 286 -12.42 9.39 -19.22
CA VAL A 286 -12.36 9.11 -20.67
C VAL A 286 -12.83 7.69 -20.97
N MET A 287 -12.41 6.69 -20.18
CA MET A 287 -12.84 5.31 -20.38
C MET A 287 -14.34 5.12 -20.21
N GLN A 288 -14.97 5.85 -19.28
CA GLN A 288 -16.41 5.79 -19.08
C GLN A 288 -17.19 6.63 -20.13
N ALA A 289 -16.57 7.71 -20.64
CA ALA A 289 -17.16 8.53 -21.70
C ALA A 289 -17.30 7.79 -23.03
N GLY A 290 -16.37 6.90 -23.36
CA GLY A 290 -16.38 6.09 -24.59
C GLY A 290 -17.60 5.18 -24.74
N GLU A 291 -18.39 4.97 -23.67
CA GLU A 291 -19.63 4.16 -23.68
C GLU A 291 -20.91 4.98 -23.90
N ALA A 292 -20.80 6.31 -24.02
CA ALA A 292 -21.92 7.19 -23.91
C ALA A 292 -22.43 7.69 -25.27
N HIS A 293 -23.42 7.02 -25.82
CA HIS A 293 -24.29 7.62 -26.85
C HIS A 293 -25.25 8.61 -26.16
N GLY A 294 -24.99 9.91 -26.31
CA GLY A 294 -25.95 10.97 -25.96
C GLY A 294 -25.87 11.60 -24.54
N GLN A 295 -25.17 11.01 -23.55
CA GLN A 295 -25.05 11.57 -22.18
C GLN A 295 -23.62 11.64 -21.68
N VAL A 296 -22.70 12.09 -22.53
CA VAL A 296 -21.25 12.07 -22.26
C VAL A 296 -20.90 12.79 -20.95
N LEU A 297 -21.45 14.00 -20.75
CA LEU A 297 -21.09 14.82 -19.57
C LEU A 297 -21.49 14.17 -18.25
N HIS A 298 -22.68 13.60 -18.16
CA HIS A 298 -23.16 12.95 -16.94
C HIS A 298 -22.31 11.70 -16.60
N LYS A 299 -21.98 10.88 -17.59
CA LYS A 299 -21.13 9.69 -17.39
C LYS A 299 -19.68 10.04 -17.06
N VAL A 300 -19.13 11.09 -17.67
CA VAL A 300 -17.80 11.63 -17.31
C VAL A 300 -17.80 12.09 -15.85
N MET A 301 -18.82 12.85 -15.43
CA MET A 301 -18.95 13.31 -14.04
C MET A 301 -19.06 12.14 -13.06
N LEU A 302 -19.85 11.12 -13.37
CA LEU A 302 -19.92 9.89 -12.58
C LEU A 302 -18.56 9.19 -12.51
N GLY A 303 -17.85 9.05 -13.63
CA GLY A 303 -16.52 8.45 -13.69
C GLY A 303 -15.49 9.19 -12.87
N VAL A 304 -15.50 10.51 -12.93
CA VAL A 304 -14.64 11.36 -12.08
C VAL A 304 -14.99 11.16 -10.61
N GLY A 305 -16.27 11.20 -10.25
CA GLY A 305 -16.72 11.00 -8.87
C GLY A 305 -16.32 9.64 -8.30
N VAL A 306 -16.56 8.55 -9.03
CA VAL A 306 -16.13 7.18 -8.66
C VAL A 306 -14.62 7.10 -8.49
N SER A 307 -13.85 7.71 -9.39
CA SER A 307 -12.39 7.71 -9.35
C SER A 307 -11.87 8.51 -8.16
N VAL A 308 -12.43 9.67 -7.87
CA VAL A 308 -12.07 10.47 -6.70
C VAL A 308 -12.39 9.72 -5.41
N MET A 309 -13.58 9.15 -5.32
CA MET A 309 -13.95 8.41 -4.11
C MET A 309 -13.17 7.12 -3.92
N GLY A 310 -13.06 6.28 -4.95
CA GLY A 310 -12.37 5.00 -4.86
C GLY A 310 -10.86 5.16 -4.74
N TRP A 311 -10.24 5.89 -5.65
CA TRP A 311 -8.79 5.99 -5.67
C TRP A 311 -8.23 7.05 -4.73
N LEU A 312 -8.72 8.26 -4.81
CA LEU A 312 -8.23 9.31 -3.92
C LEU A 312 -8.74 9.08 -2.49
N GLY A 313 -10.00 8.76 -2.32
CA GLY A 313 -10.61 8.54 -1.01
C GLY A 313 -10.03 7.32 -0.30
N ALA A 314 -10.12 6.13 -0.91
CA ALA A 314 -9.62 4.92 -0.27
C ALA A 314 -8.09 4.85 -0.30
N PHE A 315 -7.47 4.81 -1.48
CA PHE A 315 -6.02 4.61 -1.58
C PHE A 315 -5.22 5.84 -1.16
N GLY A 316 -5.64 7.05 -1.52
CA GLY A 316 -4.99 8.28 -1.08
C GLY A 316 -5.04 8.44 0.44
N GLY A 317 -6.20 8.17 1.06
CA GLY A 317 -6.38 8.16 2.51
C GLY A 317 -5.47 7.15 3.20
N VAL A 318 -5.42 5.91 2.69
CA VAL A 318 -4.55 4.84 3.20
C VAL A 318 -3.07 5.21 3.07
N VAL A 319 -2.63 5.73 1.93
CA VAL A 319 -1.23 6.13 1.72
C VAL A 319 -0.84 7.27 2.66
N LEU A 320 -1.72 8.26 2.85
CA LEU A 320 -1.51 9.35 3.81
C LEU A 320 -1.47 8.84 5.25
N MET A 321 -2.41 7.98 5.64
CA MET A 321 -2.44 7.36 6.95
C MET A 321 -1.16 6.55 7.22
N ALA A 322 -0.77 5.68 6.31
CA ALA A 322 0.43 4.87 6.44
C ALA A 322 1.70 5.72 6.50
N SER A 323 1.86 6.68 5.58
CA SER A 323 3.04 7.55 5.55
C SER A 323 3.10 8.49 6.76
N GLY A 324 1.97 9.08 7.16
CA GLY A 324 1.86 9.97 8.32
C GLY A 324 2.14 9.26 9.64
N SER A 325 1.77 7.98 9.74
CA SER A 325 1.96 7.16 10.95
C SER A 325 3.34 6.52 11.01
N LEU A 326 3.84 5.98 9.91
CA LEU A 326 5.13 5.27 9.87
C LEU A 326 6.32 6.23 9.91
N LEU A 327 6.19 7.45 9.40
CA LEU A 327 7.29 8.41 9.39
C LEU A 327 7.75 8.78 10.81
N PRO A 328 6.88 9.22 11.75
CA PRO A 328 7.28 9.48 13.13
C PRO A 328 7.76 8.19 13.82
N TRP A 329 7.10 7.05 13.60
CA TRP A 329 7.46 5.79 14.22
C TRP A 329 8.87 5.32 13.82
N THR A 330 9.20 5.34 12.53
CA THR A 330 10.52 4.93 12.03
C THR A 330 11.61 5.92 12.43
N ARG A 331 11.31 7.21 12.37
CA ARG A 331 12.29 8.26 12.70
C ARG A 331 12.63 8.22 14.20
N TRP A 332 11.64 8.19 15.06
CA TRP A 332 11.83 8.18 16.51
C TRP A 332 12.62 6.99 17.01
N ARG A 333 12.42 5.82 16.39
CA ARG A 333 13.20 4.60 16.75
C ARG A 333 14.66 4.65 16.29
N ARG A 334 14.95 5.34 15.20
CA ARG A 334 16.32 5.39 14.64
C ARG A 334 17.20 6.44 15.28
N THR A 335 16.63 7.56 15.68
CA THR A 335 17.37 8.73 16.16
C THR A 335 17.50 8.78 17.68
N LYS A 336 17.40 7.64 18.38
CA LYS A 336 17.49 7.59 19.84
C LYS A 336 18.71 8.32 20.40
N ALA A 337 19.87 8.18 19.76
CA ALA A 337 21.10 8.83 20.16
C ALA A 337 21.13 10.35 19.86
N GLU A 338 20.37 10.81 18.85
CA GLU A 338 20.33 12.21 18.43
C GLU A 338 19.21 13.01 19.14
N LEU A 339 18.19 12.32 19.66
CA LEU A 339 17.05 12.99 20.32
C LEU A 339 17.45 13.89 21.49
N PRO A 340 18.36 13.48 22.40
CA PRO A 340 18.81 14.37 23.48
C PRO A 340 19.48 15.66 22.98
N LEU A 341 20.16 15.59 21.81
CA LEU A 341 20.78 16.78 21.20
C LEU A 341 19.71 17.80 20.73
N LEU A 342 18.52 17.33 20.38
CA LEU A 342 17.42 18.24 20.02
C LEU A 342 16.90 19.02 21.23
N ALA A 343 17.09 18.52 22.45
CA ALA A 343 16.77 19.25 23.67
C ALA A 343 17.64 20.49 23.87
N LEU A 344 18.82 20.53 23.24
CA LEU A 344 19.77 21.64 23.32
C LEU A 344 19.48 22.75 22.29
N LEU A 345 18.48 22.59 21.42
CA LEU A 345 18.13 23.63 20.45
C LEU A 345 17.63 24.89 21.17
N PRO A 346 18.23 26.08 20.85
CA PRO A 346 17.81 27.32 21.47
C PRO A 346 16.38 27.71 21.04
N GLY A 347 15.61 28.33 21.95
CA GLY A 347 14.31 28.89 21.65
C GLY A 347 13.14 27.89 21.67
N LEU A 348 13.33 26.69 22.21
CA LEU A 348 12.25 25.70 22.34
C LEU A 348 11.22 26.04 23.45
N GLY A 349 11.54 27.01 24.33
CA GLY A 349 10.66 27.39 25.43
C GLY A 349 10.61 26.35 26.55
N ASP A 350 9.52 26.40 27.31
CA ASP A 350 9.24 25.43 28.36
C ASP A 350 8.75 24.09 27.80
N ALA A 351 8.78 23.05 28.62
CA ALA A 351 8.40 21.70 28.22
C ALA A 351 6.92 21.61 27.76
N GLY A 352 6.04 22.49 28.26
CA GLY A 352 4.63 22.54 27.87
C GLY A 352 4.44 23.06 26.46
N ALA A 353 5.05 24.21 26.14
CA ALA A 353 5.03 24.79 24.80
C ALA A 353 5.69 23.86 23.79
N LEU A 354 6.83 23.27 24.15
CA LEU A 354 7.52 22.31 23.30
C LEU A 354 6.69 21.10 22.89
N ARG A 355 5.88 20.55 23.81
CA ARG A 355 4.97 19.42 23.50
C ARG A 355 3.98 19.80 22.41
N ILE A 356 3.39 20.99 22.52
CA ILE A 356 2.41 21.50 21.56
C ILE A 356 3.09 21.77 20.21
N ASP A 357 4.27 22.38 20.21
CA ASP A 357 5.01 22.70 19.00
C ASP A 357 5.53 21.45 18.27
N LEU A 358 5.93 20.44 19.01
CA LEU A 358 6.30 19.13 18.47
C LEU A 358 5.10 18.47 17.76
N LEU A 359 3.93 18.48 18.40
CA LEU A 359 2.72 17.96 17.79
C LEU A 359 2.29 18.77 16.56
N ARG A 360 2.35 20.10 16.62
CA ARG A 360 2.11 20.98 15.47
C ARG A 360 3.08 20.72 14.32
N ALA A 361 4.36 20.53 14.65
CA ALA A 361 5.38 20.22 13.65
C ALA A 361 5.11 18.90 12.94
N ALA A 362 4.70 17.86 13.67
CA ALA A 362 4.47 16.52 13.15
C ALA A 362 3.10 16.36 12.47
N LEU A 363 2.02 16.90 13.06
CA LEU A 363 0.64 16.60 12.67
C LEU A 363 0.03 17.62 11.69
N ALA A 364 0.43 18.89 11.74
CA ALA A 364 -0.27 19.94 10.99
C ALA A 364 -0.35 19.67 9.48
N ARG A 365 0.75 19.20 8.86
CA ARG A 365 0.76 18.91 7.42
C ARG A 365 -0.06 17.68 7.05
N PRO A 366 0.16 16.49 7.66
CA PRO A 366 -0.62 15.32 7.29
C PRO A 366 -2.12 15.52 7.56
N LEU A 367 -2.50 16.19 8.65
CA LEU A 367 -3.91 16.48 8.93
C LEU A 367 -4.51 17.50 7.96
N ALA A 368 -3.77 18.54 7.56
CA ALA A 368 -4.26 19.48 6.54
C ALA A 368 -4.49 18.80 5.19
N VAL A 369 -3.60 17.90 4.77
CA VAL A 369 -3.78 17.12 3.53
C VAL A 369 -4.95 16.15 3.67
N GLN A 370 -5.13 15.54 4.85
CA GLN A 370 -6.26 14.65 5.12
C GLN A 370 -7.59 15.40 5.12
N ALA A 371 -7.63 16.63 5.67
CA ALA A 371 -8.81 17.48 5.62
C ALA A 371 -9.17 17.89 4.17
N LEU A 372 -8.17 18.24 3.37
CA LEU A 372 -8.38 18.51 1.93
C LEU A 372 -8.91 17.29 1.21
N LEU A 373 -8.36 16.11 1.49
CA LEU A 373 -8.83 14.86 0.90
C LEU A 373 -10.27 14.55 1.29
N LEU A 374 -10.63 14.74 2.56
CA LEU A 374 -12.02 14.61 3.04
C LEU A 374 -12.94 15.56 2.27
N ALA A 375 -12.55 16.84 2.12
CA ALA A 375 -13.35 17.82 1.37
C ALA A 375 -13.56 17.40 -0.09
N LEU A 376 -12.50 16.90 -0.76
CA LEU A 376 -12.60 16.40 -2.13
C LEU A 376 -13.52 15.18 -2.26
N VAL A 377 -13.40 14.23 -1.32
CA VAL A 377 -14.24 13.02 -1.29
C VAL A 377 -15.71 13.38 -1.06
N LEU A 378 -15.99 14.31 -0.14
CA LEU A 378 -17.35 14.79 0.10
C LEU A 378 -17.90 15.55 -1.10
N ALA A 379 -17.11 16.44 -1.72
CA ALA A 379 -17.52 17.13 -2.94
C ALA A 379 -17.86 16.15 -4.07
N ALA A 380 -17.04 15.10 -4.26
CA ALA A 380 -17.32 14.05 -5.24
C ALA A 380 -18.61 13.28 -4.89
N ALA A 381 -18.82 12.94 -3.62
CA ALA A 381 -20.02 12.25 -3.17
C ALA A 381 -21.29 13.08 -3.38
N PHE A 382 -21.24 14.38 -3.09
CA PHE A 382 -22.34 15.30 -3.38
C PHE A 382 -22.60 15.43 -4.87
N ALA A 383 -21.55 15.57 -5.70
CA ALA A 383 -21.69 15.64 -7.16
C ALA A 383 -22.31 14.37 -7.76
N MET A 384 -22.09 13.22 -7.13
CA MET A 384 -22.68 11.94 -7.52
C MET A 384 -24.09 11.71 -6.95
N HIS A 385 -24.62 12.63 -6.16
CA HIS A 385 -25.88 12.45 -5.41
C HIS A 385 -25.84 11.16 -4.56
N ALA A 386 -24.68 10.91 -3.91
CA ALA A 386 -24.47 9.73 -3.12
C ALA A 386 -25.43 9.66 -1.93
N GLY A 387 -25.96 8.48 -1.65
CA GLY A 387 -26.86 8.27 -0.52
C GLY A 387 -26.19 8.52 0.84
N PRO A 388 -26.98 8.75 1.91
CA PRO A 388 -26.46 9.12 3.23
C PRO A 388 -25.52 8.07 3.83
N GLN A 389 -25.71 6.78 3.52
CA GLN A 389 -24.82 5.70 3.97
C GLN A 389 -23.42 5.85 3.37
N MET A 390 -23.32 6.17 2.08
CA MET A 390 -22.04 6.36 1.42
C MET A 390 -21.30 7.58 1.98
N LEU A 391 -22.01 8.69 2.23
CA LEU A 391 -21.45 9.87 2.88
C LEU A 391 -20.94 9.54 4.29
N LEU A 392 -21.71 8.80 5.07
CA LEU A 392 -21.34 8.38 6.42
C LEU A 392 -20.04 7.55 6.40
N PHE A 393 -19.99 6.47 5.61
CA PHE A 393 -18.84 5.59 5.59
C PHE A 393 -17.60 6.22 4.96
N ALA A 394 -17.76 7.07 3.94
CA ALA A 394 -16.66 7.84 3.38
C ALA A 394 -16.07 8.83 4.41
N THR A 395 -16.93 9.50 5.17
CA THR A 395 -16.51 10.41 6.25
C THR A 395 -15.79 9.64 7.36
N LEU A 396 -16.36 8.53 7.84
CA LEU A 396 -15.75 7.67 8.85
C LEU A 396 -14.38 7.16 8.40
N ALA A 397 -14.25 6.76 7.13
CA ALA A 397 -12.98 6.31 6.57
C ALA A 397 -11.89 7.39 6.65
N GLN A 398 -12.20 8.62 6.25
CA GLN A 398 -11.23 9.73 6.27
C GLN A 398 -10.90 10.20 7.70
N LEU A 399 -11.90 10.29 8.58
CA LEU A 399 -11.70 10.62 9.99
C LEU A 399 -10.90 9.52 10.71
N GLY A 400 -11.17 8.25 10.41
CA GLY A 400 -10.40 7.13 10.92
C GLY A 400 -8.93 7.16 10.51
N CYS A 401 -8.63 7.52 9.24
CA CYS A 401 -7.27 7.76 8.79
C CYS A 401 -6.58 8.88 9.59
N ALA A 402 -7.26 10.01 9.78
CA ALA A 402 -6.75 11.13 10.58
C ALA A 402 -6.50 10.73 12.05
N ALA A 403 -7.47 10.04 12.68
CA ALA A 403 -7.36 9.56 14.04
C ALA A 403 -6.19 8.57 14.22
N THR A 404 -5.95 7.71 13.23
CA THR A 404 -4.82 6.76 13.23
C THR A 404 -3.48 7.49 13.20
N ILE A 405 -3.33 8.53 12.37
CA ILE A 405 -2.12 9.36 12.33
C ILE A 405 -1.88 9.99 13.70
N VAL A 406 -2.91 10.57 14.31
CA VAL A 406 -2.82 11.22 15.62
C VAL A 406 -2.47 10.21 16.71
N ALA A 407 -3.20 9.10 16.80
CA ALA A 407 -3.01 8.10 17.85
C ALA A 407 -1.62 7.47 17.82
N LEU A 408 -1.13 7.09 16.62
CA LEU A 408 0.23 6.53 16.48
C LEU A 408 1.31 7.56 16.76
N THR A 409 1.15 8.80 16.32
CA THR A 409 2.12 9.87 16.62
C THR A 409 2.19 10.14 18.11
N LEU A 410 1.05 10.21 18.80
CA LEU A 410 0.99 10.39 20.27
C LEU A 410 1.61 9.20 21.01
N SER A 411 1.35 7.97 20.56
CA SER A 411 1.95 6.76 21.15
C SER A 411 3.48 6.80 21.05
N VAL A 412 4.03 7.20 19.91
CA VAL A 412 5.47 7.30 19.70
C VAL A 412 6.10 8.39 20.56
N PHE A 413 5.54 9.60 20.56
CA PHE A 413 6.06 10.72 21.34
C PHE A 413 5.86 10.54 22.85
N GLY A 414 4.80 9.83 23.24
CA GLY A 414 4.53 9.45 24.62
C GLY A 414 5.45 8.34 25.17
N GLY A 415 6.37 7.79 24.35
CA GLY A 415 7.33 6.77 24.78
C GLY A 415 6.78 5.36 24.89
N LEU A 416 5.60 5.12 24.38
CA LEU A 416 4.96 3.82 24.30
C LEU A 416 4.82 3.38 22.82
N PRO A 417 5.96 3.25 22.07
CA PRO A 417 5.87 2.83 20.68
C PRO A 417 5.34 1.41 20.62
N LEU A 418 4.30 1.21 19.83
CA LEU A 418 3.82 -0.14 19.54
C LEU A 418 4.93 -0.98 18.91
N PRO A 419 5.00 -2.28 19.22
CA PRO A 419 5.88 -3.21 18.52
C PRO A 419 5.56 -3.22 17.02
N GLY A 420 6.53 -3.52 16.17
CA GLY A 420 6.36 -3.46 14.72
C GLY A 420 5.17 -4.30 14.21
N TRP A 421 4.93 -5.46 14.81
CA TRP A 421 3.76 -6.29 14.48
C TRP A 421 2.44 -5.61 14.88
N GLY A 422 2.40 -4.93 16.04
CA GLY A 422 1.21 -4.22 16.49
C GLY A 422 0.84 -3.05 15.57
N VAL A 423 1.85 -2.29 15.09
CA VAL A 423 1.64 -1.25 14.07
C VAL A 423 1.15 -1.88 12.77
N GLY A 424 1.71 -3.03 12.37
CA GLY A 424 1.29 -3.75 11.17
C GLY A 424 -0.17 -4.21 11.25
N VAL A 425 -0.58 -4.83 12.34
CA VAL A 425 -1.97 -5.29 12.57
C VAL A 425 -2.92 -4.11 12.60
N MET A 426 -2.56 -3.03 13.31
CA MET A 426 -3.42 -1.85 13.40
C MET A 426 -3.58 -1.16 12.03
N LEU A 427 -2.49 -0.92 11.31
CA LEU A 427 -2.55 -0.33 9.97
C LEU A 427 -3.27 -1.26 8.99
N GLY A 428 -3.01 -2.57 9.03
CA GLY A 428 -3.69 -3.56 8.19
C GLY A 428 -5.19 -3.59 8.43
N GLY A 429 -5.63 -3.64 9.68
CA GLY A 429 -7.04 -3.58 10.06
C GLY A 429 -7.71 -2.27 9.61
N MET A 430 -7.04 -1.12 9.81
CA MET A 430 -7.54 0.17 9.35
C MET A 430 -7.61 0.25 7.81
N ILE A 431 -6.62 -0.28 7.10
CA ILE A 431 -6.63 -0.35 5.63
C ILE A 431 -7.85 -1.14 5.14
N LEU A 432 -8.08 -2.32 5.71
CA LEU A 432 -9.23 -3.15 5.36
C LEU A 432 -10.55 -2.43 5.64
N LEU A 433 -10.66 -1.78 6.80
CA LEU A 433 -11.86 -1.05 7.19
C LEU A 433 -12.14 0.15 6.28
N VAL A 434 -11.11 0.93 5.92
CA VAL A 434 -11.20 2.06 4.98
C VAL A 434 -11.60 1.59 3.58
N ILE A 435 -10.95 0.55 3.07
CA ILE A 435 -11.27 -0.03 1.76
C ILE A 435 -12.71 -0.56 1.75
N ALA A 436 -13.10 -1.35 2.74
CA ALA A 436 -14.46 -1.88 2.83
C ALA A 436 -15.49 -0.74 2.93
N SER A 437 -15.26 0.26 3.76
CA SER A 437 -16.16 1.41 3.94
C SER A 437 -16.31 2.29 2.69
N THR A 438 -15.32 2.29 1.80
CA THR A 438 -15.39 3.07 0.56
C THR A 438 -16.00 2.25 -0.58
N PHE A 439 -15.48 1.03 -0.81
CA PHE A 439 -15.87 0.24 -1.98
C PHE A 439 -17.21 -0.47 -1.83
N VAL A 440 -17.55 -0.97 -0.63
CA VAL A 440 -18.81 -1.70 -0.44
C VAL A 440 -20.02 -0.80 -0.71
N PRO A 441 -20.15 0.42 -0.14
CA PRO A 441 -21.24 1.32 -0.47
C PRO A 441 -21.18 1.82 -1.92
N MET A 442 -19.98 2.05 -2.47
CA MET A 442 -19.80 2.50 -3.85
C MET A 442 -20.30 1.46 -4.85
N PHE A 443 -19.96 0.18 -4.67
CA PHE A 443 -20.48 -0.87 -5.54
C PHE A 443 -21.99 -1.07 -5.39
N ALA A 444 -22.54 -0.91 -4.18
CA ALA A 444 -23.97 -0.96 -3.96
C ALA A 444 -24.73 0.15 -4.70
N THR A 445 -24.14 1.35 -4.81
CA THR A 445 -24.75 2.48 -5.56
C THR A 445 -24.61 2.33 -7.07
N LEU A 446 -23.50 1.74 -7.55
CA LEU A 446 -23.25 1.53 -8.99
C LEU A 446 -24.05 0.36 -9.57
N ALA A 447 -24.29 -0.69 -8.77
CA ALA A 447 -25.21 -1.75 -9.12
C ALA A 447 -26.61 -1.11 -9.07
N ARG A 448 -27.22 -0.82 -10.22
CA ARG A 448 -28.56 -0.21 -10.37
C ARG A 448 -29.71 -0.96 -9.64
N HIS A 449 -29.39 -1.98 -8.89
CA HIS A 449 -30.25 -2.57 -7.89
C HIS A 449 -30.06 -1.80 -6.58
N PRO A 450 -31.14 -1.32 -5.97
CA PRO A 450 -31.12 -0.85 -4.60
C PRO A 450 -30.98 -2.09 -3.69
N TYR A 451 -29.84 -2.78 -3.74
CA TYR A 451 -29.49 -3.57 -2.59
C TYR A 451 -29.16 -2.53 -1.49
N PRO A 452 -30.08 -2.31 -0.54
CA PRO A 452 -29.65 -1.70 0.69
C PRO A 452 -28.48 -2.57 1.13
N LEU A 453 -27.33 -1.97 1.43
CA LEU A 453 -26.27 -2.65 2.19
C LEU A 453 -27.00 -3.53 3.17
N GLY A 454 -26.98 -4.86 2.93
CA GLY A 454 -27.79 -5.76 3.74
C GLY A 454 -27.59 -5.36 5.18
N LYS A 455 -28.64 -5.21 5.98
CA LYS A 455 -28.58 -4.63 7.33
C LYS A 455 -27.37 -5.14 8.13
N GLY A 456 -26.97 -6.40 7.89
CA GLY A 456 -25.82 -7.04 8.47
C GLY A 456 -24.47 -6.42 8.09
N VAL A 457 -24.26 -6.03 6.82
CA VAL A 457 -22.97 -5.45 6.37
C VAL A 457 -22.79 -4.03 6.90
N GLY A 458 -23.85 -3.22 6.88
CA GLY A 458 -23.82 -1.87 7.45
C GLY A 458 -23.54 -1.90 8.95
N VAL A 459 -24.21 -2.79 9.69
CA VAL A 459 -23.97 -2.99 11.13
C VAL A 459 -22.55 -3.49 11.37
N GLY A 460 -22.05 -4.46 10.59
CA GLY A 460 -20.69 -4.97 10.72
C GLY A 460 -19.63 -3.88 10.55
N LEU A 461 -19.80 -2.98 9.56
CA LEU A 461 -18.91 -1.83 9.37
C LEU A 461 -18.98 -0.84 10.54
N LEU A 462 -20.16 -0.54 11.06
CA LEU A 462 -20.33 0.35 12.23
C LEU A 462 -19.68 -0.26 13.50
N VAL A 463 -19.84 -1.54 13.73
CA VAL A 463 -19.17 -2.26 14.83
C VAL A 463 -17.65 -2.19 14.64
N GLY A 464 -17.15 -2.45 13.43
CA GLY A 464 -15.73 -2.33 13.11
C GLY A 464 -15.18 -0.93 13.41
N TRP A 465 -15.91 0.13 13.02
CA TRP A 465 -15.54 1.51 13.31
C TRP A 465 -15.61 1.84 14.81
N SER A 466 -16.59 1.32 15.53
CA SER A 466 -16.70 1.50 16.99
C SER A 466 -15.51 0.91 17.72
N VAL A 467 -15.12 -0.32 17.35
CA VAL A 467 -13.92 -0.99 17.89
C VAL A 467 -12.66 -0.20 17.54
N ALA A 468 -12.50 0.19 16.27
CA ALA A 468 -11.36 0.99 15.83
C ALA A 468 -11.27 2.31 16.60
N ALA A 469 -12.38 3.04 16.76
CA ALA A 469 -12.44 4.28 17.50
C ALA A 469 -12.03 4.09 18.98
N ALA A 470 -12.52 3.04 19.63
CA ALA A 470 -12.15 2.72 21.02
C ALA A 470 -10.66 2.44 21.17
N VAL A 471 -10.08 1.63 20.25
CA VAL A 471 -8.64 1.32 20.24
C VAL A 471 -7.80 2.58 19.99
N LEU A 472 -8.17 3.39 19.00
CA LEU A 472 -7.45 4.62 18.66
C LEU A 472 -7.54 5.66 19.79
N PHE A 473 -8.70 5.80 20.41
CA PHE A 473 -8.89 6.68 21.56
C PHE A 473 -8.04 6.22 22.75
N TRP A 474 -8.07 4.93 23.07
CA TRP A 474 -7.25 4.37 24.14
C TRP A 474 -5.76 4.61 23.89
N LEU A 475 -5.28 4.31 22.68
CA LEU A 475 -3.89 4.50 22.29
C LEU A 475 -3.47 5.97 22.34
N GLY A 476 -4.31 6.86 21.80
CA GLY A 476 -4.09 8.31 21.83
C GLY A 476 -4.03 8.87 23.24
N ARG A 477 -4.99 8.47 24.10
CA ARG A 477 -5.02 8.88 25.51
C ARG A 477 -3.79 8.39 26.29
N HIS A 478 -3.38 7.14 26.09
CA HIS A 478 -2.16 6.61 26.72
C HIS A 478 -0.91 7.35 26.24
N GLY A 479 -0.79 7.56 24.93
CA GLY A 479 0.31 8.32 24.36
C GLY A 479 0.36 9.76 24.87
N TRP A 480 -0.80 10.44 24.96
CA TRP A 480 -0.89 11.78 25.49
C TRP A 480 -0.47 11.86 26.96
N ARG A 481 -0.95 10.94 27.80
CA ARG A 481 -0.55 10.86 29.22
C ARG A 481 0.94 10.57 29.38
N GLY A 482 1.49 9.68 28.54
CA GLY A 482 2.93 9.42 28.52
C GLY A 482 3.74 10.67 28.18
N LEU A 483 3.30 11.44 27.17
CA LEU A 483 3.95 12.70 26.79
C LEU A 483 3.88 13.77 27.90
N GLN A 484 2.78 13.82 28.65
CA GLN A 484 2.63 14.75 29.79
C GLN A 484 3.52 14.40 30.98
N ARG A 485 3.74 13.12 31.24
CA ARG A 485 4.57 12.65 32.38
C ARG A 485 6.07 12.88 32.17
N ARG A 486 6.55 12.96 30.94
CA ARG A 486 7.95 13.20 30.64
C ARG A 486 8.34 14.64 30.99
N GLN A 487 9.46 14.79 31.65
CA GLN A 487 10.02 16.12 31.95
C GLN A 487 10.33 16.87 30.66
N HIS A 488 10.92 16.19 29.70
CA HIS A 488 11.22 16.75 28.37
C HIS A 488 10.91 15.72 27.27
N PRO A 489 10.23 16.11 26.16
CA PRO A 489 9.83 15.17 25.10
C PRO A 489 10.97 14.41 24.44
N PHE A 490 12.17 14.96 24.40
CA PHE A 490 13.33 14.38 23.76
C PHE A 490 14.25 13.58 24.70
N LEU A 491 14.05 13.70 26.01
CA LEU A 491 14.78 12.87 26.97
C LEU A 491 14.02 11.55 27.13
N MET A 492 14.77 10.46 27.05
CA MET A 492 14.24 9.13 27.35
C MET A 492 14.52 8.86 28.82
N ASP A 493 13.48 8.52 29.53
CA ASP A 493 13.58 8.02 30.90
C ASP A 493 14.21 6.64 30.89
#